data_208b87b0cbfec7905eef081c097bb7c5
#
_entry.id   208b87b0cbfec7905eef081c097bb7c5
#
_cell.length_a   1.000
_cell.length_b   1.000
_cell.length_c   1.000
_cell.angle_alpha   90.00
_cell.angle_beta   90.00
_cell.angle_gamma   90.00
#
_symmetry.space_group_name_H-M   'P 1'
#
loop_
_entity.id
_entity.type
_entity.pdbx_description
1 polymer ?
#
loop_
_entity_poly.entity_id
_entity_poly.type
_entity_poly.pdbx_seq_one_letter_code
_entity_poly.pdbx_strand_id
1 'polypeptide(L)'
;DNKIYINTPDAEVNRMANIWLKRQMDLGKTWGRVYNMGFRDIMQDIMGFIQLDAEMSREKIVEYLQYQKADGNTLRSWVPLDLDPYRDGATWMLSTVMTYVKETDDISVLDEPVGYWESDITESVFEHCVRGADFLHREVGECGLCLWGGGDWNDSYDGAGLNMIGESVWLSIAAVKATKDFIELLNHIGKTELAKSYEKKNEKMIDNIYKYGWDKDHFIYGINDWREKVGSYDTEDAQICLNPQTWAVIAGIAEDEQNLLDLVEDKLKCDFGYVQCTPSYSKPNAHIGRIAYFGKGLFENGSVYNHGCAFKMVADCIAGRADNAYETLKLMSPNNPKNPYQHSGVEPYATTNMYLGPECELRAGEVTSSWTTGTTSWVFRYIIEYMLGIR
;
A
#
# COMPACT_ATOMS: atom_id res chain seq x y z
N ASP A 1 -12.99 8.86 -22.24
CA ASP A 1 -13.60 9.91 -21.42
C ASP A 1 -12.52 10.94 -21.02
N ASN A 2 -12.72 12.22 -21.38
CA ASN A 2 -11.71 13.29 -21.24
C ASN A 2 -11.94 14.13 -19.97
N LYS A 3 -12.41 13.54 -18.87
CA LYS A 3 -12.71 14.29 -17.63
C LYS A 3 -11.45 14.96 -17.04
N ILE A 4 -10.29 14.31 -17.14
CA ILE A 4 -9.00 14.86 -16.73
C ILE A 4 -8.05 14.79 -17.93
N TYR A 5 -7.47 15.91 -18.30
CA TYR A 5 -6.45 16.02 -19.34
C TYR A 5 -5.31 16.89 -18.86
N ILE A 6 -4.10 16.38 -18.91
CA ILE A 6 -2.89 17.10 -18.51
C ILE A 6 -2.00 17.40 -19.72
N ASN A 7 -1.28 18.52 -19.64
CA ASN A 7 -0.28 18.90 -20.62
C ASN A 7 0.94 19.45 -19.89
N THR A 8 1.95 18.62 -19.73
CA THR A 8 3.23 18.94 -19.10
C THR A 8 4.33 19.00 -20.15
N PRO A 9 5.53 19.51 -19.82
CA PRO A 9 6.67 19.44 -20.74
C PRO A 9 7.12 18.01 -21.08
N ASP A 10 6.75 17.00 -20.28
CA ASP A 10 7.06 15.58 -20.52
C ASP A 10 5.94 14.89 -21.32
N ALA A 11 6.20 14.65 -22.60
CA ALA A 11 5.25 14.00 -23.50
C ALA A 11 4.93 12.53 -23.08
N GLU A 12 5.83 11.86 -22.36
CA GLU A 12 5.59 10.51 -21.84
C GLU A 12 4.59 10.54 -20.69
N VAL A 13 4.80 11.43 -19.71
CA VAL A 13 3.87 11.64 -18.60
C VAL A 13 2.48 12.00 -19.12
N ASN A 14 2.40 12.86 -20.15
CA ASN A 14 1.13 13.21 -20.78
C ASN A 14 0.42 12.01 -21.40
N ARG A 15 1.14 11.14 -22.11
CA ARG A 15 0.55 9.91 -22.69
C ARG A 15 0.14 8.92 -21.61
N MET A 16 0.96 8.74 -20.58
CA MET A 16 0.63 7.87 -19.46
C MET A 16 -0.66 8.32 -18.78
N ALA A 17 -0.72 9.55 -18.28
CA ALA A 17 -1.86 10.04 -17.51
C ALA A 17 -3.14 10.21 -18.35
N ASN A 18 -3.02 10.66 -19.61
CA ASN A 18 -4.19 10.93 -20.43
C ASN A 18 -4.83 9.67 -21.03
N ILE A 19 -4.06 8.57 -21.19
CA ILE A 19 -4.53 7.38 -21.92
C ILE A 19 -4.30 6.12 -21.12
N TRP A 20 -3.04 5.75 -20.89
CA TRP A 20 -2.69 4.37 -20.52
C TRP A 20 -2.98 4.03 -19.06
N LEU A 21 -2.69 4.93 -18.12
CA LEU A 21 -3.04 4.72 -16.70
C LEU A 21 -4.56 4.62 -16.53
N LYS A 22 -5.33 5.49 -17.19
CA LYS A 22 -6.80 5.40 -17.17
C LYS A 22 -7.30 4.06 -17.70
N ARG A 23 -6.70 3.56 -18.79
CA ARG A 23 -7.06 2.26 -19.36
C ARG A 23 -6.75 1.11 -18.41
N GLN A 24 -5.57 1.13 -17.78
CA GLN A 24 -5.19 0.10 -16.82
C GLN A 24 -6.08 0.13 -15.57
N MET A 25 -6.39 1.31 -15.02
CA MET A 25 -7.31 1.45 -13.89
C MET A 25 -8.71 0.97 -14.23
N ASP A 26 -9.21 1.24 -15.43
CA ASP A 26 -10.51 0.74 -15.91
C ASP A 26 -10.57 -0.79 -15.93
N LEU A 27 -9.48 -1.44 -16.30
CA LEU A 27 -9.35 -2.89 -16.22
C LEU A 27 -9.29 -3.37 -14.78
N GLY A 28 -8.47 -2.72 -13.93
CA GLY A 28 -8.28 -3.10 -12.52
C GLY A 28 -9.57 -3.06 -11.73
N LYS A 29 -10.33 -1.96 -11.81
CA LYS A 29 -11.61 -1.81 -11.09
C LYS A 29 -12.69 -2.83 -11.53
N THR A 30 -12.61 -3.32 -12.77
CA THR A 30 -13.59 -4.24 -13.34
C THR A 30 -13.22 -5.70 -13.06
N TRP A 31 -11.95 -6.04 -13.20
CA TRP A 31 -11.45 -7.41 -13.21
C TRP A 31 -10.53 -7.75 -12.05
N GLY A 32 -10.28 -6.79 -11.14
CA GLY A 32 -9.30 -6.94 -10.06
C GLY A 32 -7.93 -7.27 -10.62
N ARG A 33 -7.35 -8.36 -10.13
CA ARG A 33 -6.07 -8.87 -10.65
C ARG A 33 -6.27 -9.96 -11.70
N VAL A 34 -7.44 -10.06 -12.34
CA VAL A 34 -7.87 -11.07 -13.33
C VAL A 34 -8.04 -12.47 -12.73
N TYR A 35 -7.10 -12.90 -11.92
CA TYR A 35 -7.13 -14.18 -11.20
C TYR A 35 -7.64 -14.09 -9.76
N ASN A 36 -7.83 -12.85 -9.26
CA ASN A 36 -8.16 -12.60 -7.87
C ASN A 36 -8.94 -11.29 -7.72
N MET A 37 -10.11 -11.36 -7.06
CA MET A 37 -10.88 -10.20 -6.62
C MET A 37 -10.54 -9.95 -5.15
N GLY A 38 -9.41 -9.30 -4.89
CA GLY A 38 -8.92 -9.00 -3.55
C GLY A 38 -9.47 -7.69 -2.99
N PHE A 39 -9.88 -7.70 -1.73
CA PHE A 39 -10.46 -6.52 -1.07
C PHE A 39 -9.52 -5.32 -1.13
N ARG A 40 -8.29 -5.49 -0.66
CA ARG A 40 -7.25 -4.45 -0.69
C ARG A 40 -6.99 -3.91 -2.08
N ASP A 41 -6.95 -4.81 -3.08
CA ASP A 41 -6.65 -4.47 -4.46
C ASP A 41 -7.70 -3.55 -5.06
N ILE A 42 -8.96 -3.93 -4.88
CA ILE A 42 -10.10 -3.19 -5.44
C ILE A 42 -10.30 -1.86 -4.72
N MET A 43 -10.11 -1.79 -3.41
CA MET A 43 -10.18 -0.52 -2.68
C MET A 43 -9.15 0.49 -3.22
N GLN A 44 -7.93 0.07 -3.48
CA GLN A 44 -6.91 0.94 -4.06
C GLN A 44 -7.20 1.31 -5.52
N ASP A 45 -7.74 0.39 -6.31
CA ASP A 45 -8.13 0.69 -7.69
C ASP A 45 -9.28 1.69 -7.74
N ILE A 46 -10.29 1.56 -6.86
CA ILE A 46 -11.37 2.54 -6.69
C ILE A 46 -10.77 3.91 -6.32
N MET A 47 -9.90 3.95 -5.32
CA MET A 47 -9.25 5.18 -4.84
C MET A 47 -8.55 5.95 -5.96
N GLY A 48 -7.90 5.27 -6.92
CA GLY A 48 -7.33 5.90 -8.10
C GLY A 48 -8.36 6.34 -9.13
N PHE A 49 -9.56 5.75 -9.15
CA PHE A 49 -10.58 5.99 -10.16
C PHE A 49 -11.63 7.04 -9.78
N ILE A 50 -11.71 7.44 -8.51
CA ILE A 50 -12.72 8.40 -8.00
C ILE A 50 -12.78 9.67 -8.84
N GLN A 51 -11.64 10.26 -9.19
CA GLN A 51 -11.55 11.49 -9.99
C GLN A 51 -12.07 11.31 -11.43
N LEU A 52 -12.12 10.09 -11.94
CA LEU A 52 -12.59 9.77 -13.28
C LEU A 52 -14.08 9.43 -13.31
N ASP A 53 -14.57 8.74 -12.29
CA ASP A 53 -15.95 8.30 -12.18
C ASP A 53 -16.37 8.13 -10.71
N ALA A 54 -16.81 9.22 -10.10
CA ALA A 54 -17.22 9.25 -8.69
C ALA A 54 -18.47 8.42 -8.42
N GLU A 55 -19.45 8.42 -9.36
CA GLU A 55 -20.69 7.67 -9.20
C GLU A 55 -20.43 6.17 -9.11
N MET A 56 -19.68 5.64 -10.08
CA MET A 56 -19.31 4.23 -10.06
C MET A 56 -18.40 3.88 -8.88
N SER A 57 -17.51 4.79 -8.47
CA SER A 57 -16.66 4.58 -7.29
C SER A 57 -17.50 4.44 -6.02
N ARG A 58 -18.57 5.25 -5.88
CA ARG A 58 -19.56 5.14 -4.80
C ARG A 58 -20.25 3.78 -4.81
N GLU A 59 -20.78 3.38 -5.96
CA GLU A 59 -21.42 2.07 -6.11
C GLU A 59 -20.50 0.93 -5.71
N LYS A 60 -19.23 0.97 -6.15
CA LYS A 60 -18.24 -0.05 -5.83
C LYS A 60 -17.81 -0.06 -4.36
N ILE A 61 -17.71 1.09 -3.70
CA ILE A 61 -17.46 1.16 -2.26
C ILE A 61 -18.58 0.43 -1.53
N VAL A 62 -19.84 0.77 -1.79
CA VAL A 62 -21.00 0.16 -1.14
C VAL A 62 -21.08 -1.35 -1.46
N GLU A 63 -20.89 -1.73 -2.73
CA GLU A 63 -20.91 -3.14 -3.16
C GLU A 63 -19.85 -3.99 -2.42
N TYR A 64 -18.63 -3.49 -2.28
CA TYR A 64 -17.54 -4.33 -1.78
C TYR A 64 -17.38 -4.32 -0.25
N LEU A 65 -17.97 -3.37 0.45
CA LEU A 65 -18.02 -3.39 1.90
C LEU A 65 -18.76 -4.62 2.48
N GLN A 66 -19.63 -5.28 1.70
CA GLN A 66 -20.24 -6.57 2.09
C GLN A 66 -19.19 -7.68 2.37
N TYR A 67 -17.96 -7.52 1.94
CA TYR A 67 -16.86 -8.45 2.20
C TYR A 67 -16.05 -8.09 3.45
N GLN A 68 -16.49 -7.10 4.22
CA GLN A 68 -16.03 -6.87 5.58
C GLN A 68 -16.73 -7.83 6.53
N LYS A 69 -16.00 -8.35 7.53
CA LYS A 69 -16.54 -9.17 8.61
C LYS A 69 -17.07 -8.27 9.72
N ALA A 70 -18.02 -8.79 10.52
CA ALA A 70 -18.61 -8.04 11.62
C ALA A 70 -17.61 -7.65 12.73
N ASP A 71 -16.44 -8.29 12.80
CA ASP A 71 -15.35 -7.91 13.70
C ASP A 71 -14.51 -6.71 13.21
N GLY A 72 -14.74 -6.24 11.99
CA GLY A 72 -14.04 -5.12 11.36
C GLY A 72 -12.91 -5.52 10.40
N ASN A 73 -12.48 -6.78 10.40
CA ASN A 73 -11.54 -7.29 9.38
C ASN A 73 -12.26 -7.44 8.03
N THR A 74 -11.52 -7.79 6.99
CA THR A 74 -12.06 -8.04 5.65
C THR A 74 -11.67 -9.42 5.16
N LEU A 75 -12.34 -9.91 4.12
CA LEU A 75 -11.82 -11.03 3.35
C LEU A 75 -10.52 -10.60 2.64
N ARG A 76 -9.61 -11.55 2.42
CA ARG A 76 -8.50 -11.35 1.51
C ARG A 76 -9.00 -11.24 0.08
N SER A 77 -9.79 -12.21 -0.37
CA SER A 77 -10.47 -12.20 -1.67
C SER A 77 -11.75 -13.03 -1.64
N TRP A 78 -12.64 -12.81 -2.62
CA TRP A 78 -13.90 -13.56 -2.77
C TRP A 78 -14.02 -14.30 -4.10
N VAL A 79 -13.12 -14.04 -5.06
CA VAL A 79 -13.01 -14.80 -6.31
C VAL A 79 -11.52 -14.99 -6.65
N PRO A 80 -10.95 -16.19 -6.39
CA PRO A 80 -11.52 -17.27 -5.56
C PRO A 80 -11.71 -16.85 -4.11
N LEU A 81 -12.56 -17.55 -3.38
CA LEU A 81 -12.72 -17.31 -1.95
C LEU A 81 -11.44 -17.68 -1.21
N ASP A 82 -10.89 -16.71 -0.48
CA ASP A 82 -9.70 -16.86 0.35
C ASP A 82 -9.99 -16.28 1.74
N LEU A 83 -9.93 -17.16 2.73
CA LEU A 83 -10.22 -16.85 4.14
C LEU A 83 -8.95 -16.68 4.98
N ASP A 84 -7.77 -16.71 4.36
CA ASP A 84 -6.52 -16.47 5.07
C ASP A 84 -6.60 -15.16 5.86
N PRO A 85 -6.12 -15.14 7.12
CA PRO A 85 -6.34 -14.05 8.05
C PRO A 85 -5.43 -12.85 7.78
N TYR A 86 -5.50 -12.29 6.56
CA TYR A 86 -4.85 -11.03 6.22
C TYR A 86 -5.50 -9.86 6.99
N ARG A 87 -4.70 -8.86 7.33
CA ARG A 87 -5.12 -7.89 8.34
C ARG A 87 -5.08 -6.44 7.88
N ASP A 88 -4.65 -6.16 6.67
CA ASP A 88 -4.48 -4.80 6.15
C ASP A 88 -5.72 -4.23 5.44
N GLY A 89 -6.76 -5.03 5.20
CA GLY A 89 -7.93 -4.58 4.42
C GLY A 89 -8.63 -3.35 5.00
N ALA A 90 -8.74 -3.25 6.31
CA ALA A 90 -9.35 -2.09 6.97
C ALA A 90 -8.60 -0.78 6.72
N THR A 91 -7.27 -0.81 6.54
CA THR A 91 -6.47 0.40 6.22
C THR A 91 -6.86 0.97 4.86
N TRP A 92 -7.02 0.10 3.86
CA TRP A 92 -7.39 0.49 2.50
C TRP A 92 -8.83 0.97 2.40
N MET A 93 -9.74 0.33 3.12
CA MET A 93 -11.14 0.73 3.20
C MET A 93 -11.28 2.16 3.74
N LEU A 94 -10.68 2.45 4.89
CA LEU A 94 -10.75 3.78 5.50
C LEU A 94 -10.18 4.85 4.57
N SER A 95 -9.00 4.59 3.98
CA SER A 95 -8.37 5.53 3.06
C SER A 95 -9.21 5.73 1.78
N THR A 96 -9.88 4.70 1.28
CA THR A 96 -10.73 4.80 0.08
C THR A 96 -11.99 5.61 0.36
N VAL A 97 -12.71 5.33 1.45
CA VAL A 97 -13.92 6.08 1.84
C VAL A 97 -13.57 7.55 2.08
N MET A 98 -12.46 7.81 2.80
CA MET A 98 -12.01 9.18 3.04
C MET A 98 -11.63 9.90 1.74
N THR A 99 -10.90 9.22 0.84
CA THR A 99 -10.56 9.80 -0.48
C THR A 99 -11.82 10.14 -1.26
N TYR A 100 -12.82 9.24 -1.25
CA TYR A 100 -14.10 9.48 -1.92
C TYR A 100 -14.79 10.73 -1.37
N VAL A 101 -14.93 10.85 -0.05
CA VAL A 101 -15.58 12.03 0.56
C VAL A 101 -14.80 13.30 0.26
N LYS A 102 -13.46 13.29 0.32
CA LYS A 102 -12.63 14.46 -0.01
C LYS A 102 -12.80 14.93 -1.46
N GLU A 103 -12.86 14.00 -2.40
CA GLU A 103 -12.95 14.33 -3.83
C GLU A 103 -14.35 14.78 -4.26
N THR A 104 -15.39 14.35 -3.53
CA THR A 104 -16.79 14.53 -3.98
C THR A 104 -17.63 15.41 -3.07
N ASP A 105 -17.23 15.60 -1.80
CA ASP A 105 -18.04 16.17 -0.72
C ASP A 105 -19.37 15.41 -0.48
N ASP A 106 -19.49 14.20 -1.03
CA ASP A 106 -20.67 13.34 -0.84
C ASP A 106 -20.59 12.57 0.47
N ILE A 107 -21.00 13.21 1.56
CA ILE A 107 -21.10 12.58 2.87
C ILE A 107 -22.28 11.59 2.96
N SER A 108 -23.23 11.60 2.00
CA SER A 108 -24.39 10.71 2.03
C SER A 108 -24.02 9.24 1.86
N VAL A 109 -22.86 8.94 1.27
CA VAL A 109 -22.31 7.58 1.18
C VAL A 109 -22.17 6.92 2.55
N LEU A 110 -21.94 7.70 3.59
CA LEU A 110 -21.75 7.21 4.97
C LEU A 110 -23.03 6.62 5.57
N ASP A 111 -24.20 7.01 5.06
CA ASP A 111 -25.50 6.54 5.54
C ASP A 111 -26.00 5.29 4.80
N GLU A 112 -25.31 4.86 3.73
CA GLU A 112 -25.71 3.68 2.94
C GLU A 112 -25.67 2.40 3.79
N PRO A 113 -26.75 1.62 3.81
CA PRO A 113 -26.79 0.37 4.55
C PRO A 113 -26.06 -0.75 3.80
N VAL A 114 -25.15 -1.44 4.48
CA VAL A 114 -24.38 -2.57 3.93
C VAL A 114 -24.37 -3.71 4.94
N GLY A 115 -24.52 -4.96 4.45
CA GLY A 115 -24.38 -6.17 5.26
C GLY A 115 -22.89 -6.54 5.46
N TYR A 116 -22.62 -7.39 6.45
CA TYR A 116 -21.30 -7.97 6.67
C TYR A 116 -21.23 -9.40 6.15
N TRP A 117 -20.00 -9.82 5.78
CA TRP A 117 -19.75 -11.18 5.32
C TRP A 117 -20.19 -12.23 6.37
N GLU A 118 -21.01 -13.20 5.91
CA GLU A 118 -21.56 -14.29 6.76
C GLU A 118 -22.22 -13.80 8.07
N SER A 119 -22.96 -12.69 8.00
CA SER A 119 -23.63 -12.08 9.15
C SER A 119 -25.00 -11.56 8.78
N ASP A 120 -25.94 -11.59 9.72
CA ASP A 120 -27.28 -10.98 9.58
C ASP A 120 -27.26 -9.48 9.94
N ILE A 121 -26.11 -8.92 10.31
CA ILE A 121 -25.96 -7.52 10.68
C ILE A 121 -25.91 -6.67 9.40
N THR A 122 -26.68 -5.59 9.38
CA THR A 122 -26.61 -4.53 8.36
C THR A 122 -26.43 -3.21 9.08
N GLU A 123 -25.41 -2.46 8.73
CA GLU A 123 -25.10 -1.16 9.31
C GLU A 123 -24.70 -0.17 8.21
N SER A 124 -24.56 1.10 8.57
CA SER A 124 -24.13 2.12 7.62
C SER A 124 -22.65 1.99 7.23
N VAL A 125 -22.25 2.54 6.09
CA VAL A 125 -20.82 2.67 5.71
C VAL A 125 -20.02 3.35 6.81
N PHE A 126 -20.63 4.31 7.52
CA PHE A 126 -19.97 4.93 8.68
C PHE A 126 -19.63 3.90 9.76
N GLU A 127 -20.55 3.01 10.13
CA GLU A 127 -20.30 1.97 11.12
C GLU A 127 -19.28 0.93 10.61
N HIS A 128 -19.24 0.63 9.31
CA HIS A 128 -18.19 -0.16 8.70
C HIS A 128 -16.80 0.49 8.91
N CYS A 129 -16.70 1.81 8.77
CA CYS A 129 -15.47 2.55 9.04
C CYS A 129 -15.09 2.50 10.54
N VAL A 130 -16.05 2.67 11.46
CA VAL A 130 -15.81 2.55 12.89
C VAL A 130 -15.28 1.16 13.25
N ARG A 131 -15.93 0.10 12.76
CA ARG A 131 -15.47 -1.28 13.02
C ARG A 131 -14.08 -1.55 12.47
N GLY A 132 -13.77 -1.05 11.27
CA GLY A 132 -12.44 -1.17 10.68
C GLY A 132 -11.36 -0.43 11.48
N ALA A 133 -11.63 0.80 11.91
CA ALA A 133 -10.72 1.56 12.75
C ALA A 133 -10.52 0.89 14.14
N ASP A 134 -11.60 0.38 14.74
CA ASP A 134 -11.52 -0.34 16.00
C ASP A 134 -10.77 -1.66 15.87
N PHE A 135 -10.93 -2.39 14.76
CA PHE A 135 -10.18 -3.60 14.45
C PHE A 135 -8.66 -3.33 14.49
N LEU A 136 -8.19 -2.31 13.78
CA LEU A 136 -6.78 -1.96 13.70
C LEU A 136 -6.16 -1.63 15.07
N HIS A 137 -6.93 -1.06 15.99
CA HIS A 137 -6.45 -0.68 17.33
C HIS A 137 -6.71 -1.73 18.41
N ARG A 138 -7.60 -2.70 18.17
CA ARG A 138 -7.92 -3.79 19.09
C ARG A 138 -7.03 -5.00 18.86
N GLU A 139 -6.79 -5.33 17.60
CA GLU A 139 -6.06 -6.52 17.19
C GLU A 139 -4.54 -6.26 17.20
N VAL A 140 -4.02 -6.04 18.39
CA VAL A 140 -2.61 -5.72 18.64
C VAL A 140 -1.97 -6.78 19.53
N GLY A 141 -0.67 -6.98 19.38
CA GLY A 141 0.11 -7.93 20.16
C GLY A 141 0.67 -7.32 21.45
N GLU A 142 1.65 -8.01 22.03
CA GLU A 142 2.28 -7.63 23.30
C GLU A 142 3.04 -6.28 23.22
N CYS A 143 3.65 -5.97 22.07
CA CYS A 143 4.27 -4.67 21.82
C CYS A 143 3.24 -3.57 21.57
N GLY A 144 1.96 -3.90 21.43
CA GLY A 144 0.90 -2.99 21.08
C GLY A 144 0.96 -2.52 19.63
N LEU A 145 1.56 -3.32 18.77
CA LEU A 145 1.57 -3.16 17.31
C LEU A 145 0.52 -4.09 16.70
N CYS A 146 0.05 -3.78 15.49
CA CYS A 146 -0.95 -4.60 14.79
C CYS A 146 -0.44 -6.03 14.60
N LEU A 147 -1.27 -7.01 14.96
CA LEU A 147 -0.98 -8.42 14.70
C LEU A 147 -0.81 -8.65 13.19
N TRP A 148 0.18 -9.47 12.83
CA TRP A 148 0.50 -9.74 11.43
C TRP A 148 -0.49 -10.71 10.78
N GLY A 149 -0.90 -11.76 11.52
CA GLY A 149 -1.79 -12.78 11.01
C GLY A 149 -1.21 -13.55 9.82
N GLY A 150 -2.03 -13.82 8.82
CA GLY A 150 -1.62 -14.47 7.56
C GLY A 150 -0.90 -13.57 6.58
N GLY A 151 -0.76 -12.28 6.89
CA GLY A 151 -0.05 -11.31 6.06
C GLY A 151 -0.66 -9.90 6.12
N ASP A 152 0.07 -8.98 5.54
CA ASP A 152 -0.31 -7.60 5.28
C ASP A 152 -0.16 -7.29 3.78
N TRP A 153 0.18 -6.06 3.38
CA TRP A 153 0.43 -5.70 1.99
C TRP A 153 1.47 -6.60 1.31
N ASN A 154 2.50 -7.03 2.05
CA ASN A 154 3.45 -8.00 1.56
C ASN A 154 2.94 -9.42 1.85
N ASP A 155 2.24 -9.98 0.89
CA ASP A 155 1.64 -11.32 0.93
C ASP A 155 2.63 -12.42 1.29
N SER A 156 3.92 -12.18 1.09
CA SER A 156 4.94 -13.21 1.16
C SER A 156 5.55 -13.37 2.56
N TYR A 157 5.17 -12.50 3.50
CA TYR A 157 5.45 -12.69 4.94
C TYR A 157 4.40 -13.57 5.63
N ASP A 158 3.79 -14.48 4.88
CA ASP A 158 2.67 -15.34 5.29
C ASP A 158 3.02 -16.39 6.36
N GLY A 159 4.28 -16.54 6.73
CA GLY A 159 4.72 -17.35 7.87
C GLY A 159 4.96 -16.54 9.15
N ALA A 160 5.02 -15.22 9.08
CA ALA A 160 5.52 -14.41 10.20
C ALA A 160 4.55 -14.25 11.38
N GLY A 161 3.23 -14.38 11.16
CA GLY A 161 2.22 -14.09 12.18
C GLY A 161 1.10 -15.12 12.31
N LEU A 162 1.23 -16.33 11.77
CA LEU A 162 0.18 -17.35 11.76
C LEU A 162 -0.27 -17.80 13.15
N ASN A 163 0.59 -17.73 14.17
CA ASN A 163 0.25 -18.06 15.56
C ASN A 163 -0.41 -16.87 16.30
N MET A 164 -0.67 -15.75 15.61
CA MET A 164 -1.28 -14.56 16.20
C MET A 164 -0.44 -13.95 17.35
N ILE A 165 0.88 -14.02 17.22
CA ILE A 165 1.87 -13.41 18.14
C ILE A 165 2.69 -12.37 17.40
N GLY A 166 3.03 -12.62 16.13
CA GLY A 166 3.80 -11.73 15.29
C GLY A 166 3.09 -10.40 15.04
N GLU A 167 3.86 -9.32 15.04
CA GLU A 167 3.38 -7.93 14.93
C GLU A 167 4.04 -7.24 13.76
N SER A 168 3.24 -6.64 12.87
CA SER A 168 3.74 -5.88 11.71
C SER A 168 3.90 -4.40 12.06
N VAL A 169 5.13 -3.90 11.95
CA VAL A 169 5.44 -2.47 12.08
C VAL A 169 4.87 -1.72 10.89
N TRP A 170 5.02 -2.27 9.66
CA TRP A 170 4.45 -1.65 8.47
C TRP A 170 2.92 -1.50 8.59
N LEU A 171 2.21 -2.54 9.00
CA LEU A 171 0.74 -2.48 9.16
C LEU A 171 0.34 -1.47 10.25
N SER A 172 1.12 -1.38 11.33
CA SER A 172 0.89 -0.39 12.39
C SER A 172 1.06 1.04 11.89
N ILE A 173 2.06 1.30 11.05
CA ILE A 173 2.25 2.60 10.38
C ILE A 173 1.08 2.89 9.43
N ALA A 174 0.65 1.91 8.65
CA ALA A 174 -0.51 2.04 7.75
C ALA A 174 -1.81 2.26 8.52
N ALA A 175 -1.99 1.61 9.68
CA ALA A 175 -3.12 1.82 10.58
C ALA A 175 -3.16 3.24 11.14
N VAL A 176 -2.00 3.79 11.53
CA VAL A 176 -1.89 5.21 11.95
C VAL A 176 -2.33 6.13 10.82
N LYS A 177 -1.88 5.91 9.58
CA LYS A 177 -2.28 6.72 8.42
C LYS A 177 -3.79 6.63 8.17
N ALA A 178 -4.33 5.42 8.10
CA ALA A 178 -5.76 5.20 7.87
C ALA A 178 -6.64 5.82 8.98
N THR A 179 -6.19 5.73 10.23
CA THR A 179 -6.88 6.36 11.35
C THR A 179 -6.77 7.89 11.31
N LYS A 180 -5.66 8.48 10.87
CA LYS A 180 -5.57 9.93 10.62
C LYS A 180 -6.58 10.38 9.57
N ASP A 181 -6.73 9.63 8.48
CA ASP A 181 -7.75 9.89 7.46
C ASP A 181 -9.17 9.83 8.07
N PHE A 182 -9.43 8.83 8.91
CA PHE A 182 -10.72 8.70 9.58
C PHE A 182 -10.97 9.82 10.60
N ILE A 183 -9.97 10.24 11.37
CA ILE A 183 -10.06 11.40 12.28
C ILE A 183 -10.43 12.68 11.50
N GLU A 184 -9.84 12.88 10.33
CA GLU A 184 -10.18 14.02 9.48
C GLU A 184 -11.64 13.97 9.03
N LEU A 185 -12.13 12.81 8.60
CA LEU A 185 -13.53 12.59 8.27
C LEU A 185 -14.45 12.85 9.46
N LEU A 186 -14.12 12.31 10.64
CA LEU A 186 -14.90 12.52 11.87
C LEU A 186 -15.02 14.00 12.24
N ASN A 187 -13.94 14.75 12.12
CA ASN A 187 -13.95 16.20 12.38
C ASN A 187 -14.80 16.93 11.33
N HIS A 188 -14.72 16.55 10.05
CA HIS A 188 -15.51 17.13 8.97
C HIS A 188 -17.02 16.94 9.21
N ILE A 189 -17.46 15.76 9.68
CA ILE A 189 -18.86 15.45 9.98
C ILE A 189 -19.28 15.80 11.42
N GLY A 190 -18.44 16.51 12.17
CA GLY A 190 -18.75 17.01 13.52
C GLY A 190 -18.70 15.99 14.66
N LYS A 191 -18.14 14.79 14.43
CA LYS A 191 -17.99 13.74 15.46
C LYS A 191 -16.68 13.89 16.26
N THR A 192 -16.45 15.10 16.81
CA THR A 192 -15.16 15.51 17.40
C THR A 192 -14.74 14.69 18.63
N GLU A 193 -15.67 14.24 19.46
CA GLU A 193 -15.32 13.40 20.63
C GLU A 193 -14.82 12.01 20.21
N LEU A 194 -15.40 11.44 19.17
CA LEU A 194 -14.93 10.19 18.59
C LEU A 194 -13.55 10.39 17.94
N ALA A 195 -13.35 11.48 17.22
CA ALA A 195 -12.05 11.87 16.66
C ALA A 195 -10.96 11.91 17.73
N LYS A 196 -11.18 12.61 18.86
CA LYS A 196 -10.25 12.67 19.99
C LYS A 196 -9.92 11.29 20.59
N SER A 197 -10.89 10.36 20.58
CA SER A 197 -10.64 9.00 21.07
C SER A 197 -9.65 8.24 20.16
N TYR A 198 -9.76 8.41 18.85
CA TYR A 198 -8.83 7.82 17.87
C TYR A 198 -7.47 8.54 17.85
N GLU A 199 -7.42 9.85 18.08
CA GLU A 199 -6.16 10.58 18.27
C GLU A 199 -5.31 9.94 19.36
N LYS A 200 -5.90 9.67 20.53
CA LYS A 200 -5.20 9.00 21.65
C LYS A 200 -4.75 7.57 21.32
N LYS A 201 -5.58 6.82 20.54
CA LYS A 201 -5.19 5.49 20.09
C LYS A 201 -4.00 5.55 19.13
N ASN A 202 -4.00 6.54 18.21
CA ASN A 202 -2.89 6.76 17.28
C ASN A 202 -1.61 7.19 18.00
N GLU A 203 -1.67 8.12 18.95
CA GLU A 203 -0.52 8.54 19.76
C GLU A 203 0.16 7.32 20.40
N LYS A 204 -0.63 6.45 21.05
CA LYS A 204 -0.11 5.23 21.66
C LYS A 204 0.51 4.27 20.63
N MET A 205 -0.10 4.14 19.45
CA MET A 205 0.43 3.29 18.39
C MET A 205 1.76 3.84 17.88
N ILE A 206 1.87 5.17 17.69
CA ILE A 206 3.11 5.83 17.26
C ILE A 206 4.24 5.61 18.29
N ASP A 207 3.96 5.79 19.58
CA ASP A 207 4.93 5.51 20.64
C ASP A 207 5.44 4.06 20.57
N ASN A 208 4.54 3.11 20.34
CA ASN A 208 4.91 1.70 20.22
C ASN A 208 5.71 1.41 18.94
N ILE A 209 5.37 2.04 17.81
CA ILE A 209 6.12 1.93 16.55
C ILE A 209 7.57 2.37 16.77
N TYR A 210 7.81 3.50 17.41
CA TYR A 210 9.16 3.95 17.73
C TYR A 210 9.88 3.04 18.73
N LYS A 211 9.17 2.65 19.78
CA LYS A 211 9.78 1.83 20.85
C LYS A 211 10.23 0.45 20.39
N TYR A 212 9.47 -0.19 19.51
CA TYR A 212 9.69 -1.58 19.13
C TYR A 212 10.06 -1.77 17.65
N GLY A 213 9.73 -0.80 16.81
CA GLY A 213 9.93 -0.85 15.37
C GLY A 213 11.13 -0.06 14.87
N TRP A 214 11.70 0.87 15.65
CA TRP A 214 12.87 1.63 15.24
C TRP A 214 14.16 0.85 15.48
N ASP A 215 15.04 0.74 14.46
CA ASP A 215 16.30 0.05 14.52
C ASP A 215 17.41 0.93 13.94
N LYS A 216 18.14 1.62 14.84
CA LYS A 216 19.25 2.56 14.55
C LYS A 216 18.81 3.78 13.70
N ASP A 217 18.53 3.60 12.42
CA ASP A 217 18.28 4.66 11.45
C ASP A 217 17.06 4.39 10.53
N HIS A 218 16.35 3.29 10.77
CA HIS A 218 15.19 2.89 9.98
C HIS A 218 14.14 2.12 10.78
N PHE A 219 12.95 1.95 10.21
CA PHE A 219 11.90 1.09 10.75
C PHE A 219 12.06 -0.34 10.25
N ILE A 220 12.03 -1.31 11.15
CA ILE A 220 11.96 -2.74 10.78
C ILE A 220 10.60 -3.03 10.11
N TYR A 221 10.47 -4.18 9.43
CA TYR A 221 9.18 -4.57 8.86
C TYR A 221 8.22 -5.09 9.93
N GLY A 222 8.71 -5.84 10.89
CA GLY A 222 7.93 -6.37 11.99
C GLY A 222 8.72 -7.27 12.92
N ILE A 223 7.99 -7.94 13.83
CA ILE A 223 8.49 -8.93 14.78
C ILE A 223 7.65 -10.19 14.55
N ASN A 224 8.28 -11.31 14.20
CA ASN A 224 7.55 -12.54 13.87
C ASN A 224 7.01 -13.29 15.11
N ASP A 225 6.31 -14.40 14.89
CA ASP A 225 5.73 -15.25 15.95
C ASP A 225 6.78 -15.81 16.96
N TRP A 226 8.04 -15.85 16.58
CA TRP A 226 9.17 -16.31 17.41
C TRP A 226 9.93 -15.15 18.06
N ARG A 227 9.39 -13.93 17.97
CA ARG A 227 9.97 -12.70 18.52
C ARG A 227 11.29 -12.30 17.83
N GLU A 228 11.51 -12.77 16.61
CA GLU A 228 12.63 -12.37 15.78
C GLU A 228 12.24 -11.13 14.98
N LYS A 229 13.17 -10.16 14.88
CA LYS A 229 12.97 -8.96 14.04
C LYS A 229 13.03 -9.33 12.56
N VAL A 230 12.23 -8.65 11.75
CA VAL A 230 12.19 -8.75 10.29
C VAL A 230 12.47 -7.36 9.71
N GLY A 231 13.45 -7.25 8.82
CA GLY A 231 13.85 -5.95 8.29
C GLY A 231 14.80 -5.18 9.22
N SER A 232 15.76 -5.86 9.87
CA SER A 232 16.67 -5.32 10.87
C SER A 232 18.12 -5.61 10.51
N TYR A 233 19.04 -4.74 10.92
CA TYR A 233 20.48 -4.99 10.82
C TYR A 233 20.96 -6.17 11.68
N ASP A 234 20.11 -6.68 12.57
CA ASP A 234 20.44 -7.87 13.36
C ASP A 234 20.25 -9.17 12.56
N THR A 235 19.70 -9.11 11.34
CA THR A 235 19.46 -10.27 10.44
C THR A 235 20.52 -10.34 9.32
N GLU A 236 20.75 -11.55 8.78
CA GLU A 236 21.62 -11.73 7.62
C GLU A 236 20.96 -11.22 6.32
N ASP A 237 19.65 -11.48 6.17
CA ASP A 237 18.84 -11.17 4.99
C ASP A 237 17.85 -10.04 5.31
N ALA A 238 17.35 -9.36 4.28
CA ALA A 238 16.33 -8.32 4.33
C ALA A 238 16.55 -7.28 5.46
N GLN A 239 17.78 -6.76 5.56
CA GLN A 239 18.16 -5.84 6.64
C GLN A 239 17.39 -4.52 6.61
N ILE A 240 16.99 -4.07 5.44
CA ILE A 240 16.12 -2.90 5.24
C ILE A 240 15.05 -3.22 4.20
N CYS A 241 13.82 -2.76 4.47
CA CYS A 241 12.67 -2.89 3.57
C CYS A 241 12.14 -1.51 3.18
N LEU A 242 11.68 -1.37 1.93
CA LEU A 242 11.22 -0.10 1.35
C LEU A 242 9.98 0.46 2.06
N ASN A 243 8.95 -0.39 2.21
CA ASN A 243 7.62 0.06 2.60
C ASN A 243 7.55 0.70 4.00
N PRO A 244 8.17 0.17 5.07
CA PRO A 244 8.11 0.82 6.38
C PRO A 244 8.65 2.26 6.34
N GLN A 245 9.72 2.52 5.59
CA GLN A 245 10.34 3.83 5.50
C GLN A 245 9.43 4.83 4.77
N THR A 246 8.96 4.46 3.59
CA THR A 246 8.10 5.32 2.78
C THR A 246 6.75 5.58 3.44
N TRP A 247 6.17 4.58 4.09
CA TRP A 247 4.91 4.71 4.81
C TRP A 247 5.04 5.52 6.11
N ALA A 248 6.19 5.51 6.78
CA ALA A 248 6.43 6.41 7.92
C ALA A 248 6.34 7.89 7.52
N VAL A 249 6.86 8.24 6.33
CA VAL A 249 6.71 9.58 5.75
C VAL A 249 5.26 9.84 5.34
N ILE A 250 4.61 8.90 4.63
CA ILE A 250 3.20 9.04 4.21
C ILE A 250 2.27 9.20 5.41
N ALA A 251 2.53 8.49 6.50
CA ALA A 251 1.76 8.59 7.73
C ALA A 251 2.08 9.84 8.56
N GLY A 252 3.12 10.60 8.18
CA GLY A 252 3.57 11.79 8.90
C GLY A 252 4.00 11.45 10.33
N ILE A 253 4.78 10.37 10.48
CA ILE A 253 5.38 9.96 11.75
C ILE A 253 6.90 9.95 11.71
N ALA A 254 7.53 10.05 10.55
CA ALA A 254 8.99 10.13 10.44
C ALA A 254 9.49 11.44 11.10
N GLU A 255 10.39 11.34 12.08
CA GLU A 255 10.97 12.50 12.75
C GLU A 255 11.98 13.22 11.84
N ASP A 256 12.68 12.49 10.99
CA ASP A 256 13.63 13.02 9.99
C ASP A 256 13.38 12.34 8.65
N GLU A 257 12.46 12.91 7.89
CA GLU A 257 12.05 12.40 6.57
C GLU A 257 13.20 12.41 5.58
N GLN A 258 14.09 13.41 5.65
CA GLN A 258 15.19 13.56 4.71
C GLN A 258 16.22 12.44 4.90
N ASN A 259 16.69 12.23 6.10
CA ASN A 259 17.66 11.17 6.40
C ASN A 259 17.09 9.78 6.12
N LEU A 260 15.82 9.56 6.45
CA LEU A 260 15.16 8.28 6.20
C LEU A 260 15.04 7.98 4.69
N LEU A 261 14.68 8.98 3.87
CA LEU A 261 14.61 8.83 2.42
C LEU A 261 16.00 8.81 1.76
N ASP A 262 17.00 9.48 2.31
CA ASP A 262 18.40 9.35 1.85
C ASP A 262 18.93 7.94 2.08
N LEU A 263 18.56 7.30 3.19
CA LEU A 263 18.86 5.89 3.43
C LEU A 263 18.22 4.97 2.40
N VAL A 264 16.97 5.23 2.02
CA VAL A 264 16.27 4.52 0.93
C VAL A 264 17.01 4.69 -0.40
N GLU A 265 17.45 5.92 -0.73
CA GLU A 265 18.27 6.19 -1.93
C GLU A 265 19.59 5.40 -1.93
N ASP A 266 20.30 5.38 -0.80
CA ASP A 266 21.60 4.71 -0.68
C ASP A 266 21.48 3.18 -0.73
N LYS A 267 20.47 2.59 -0.06
CA LYS A 267 20.41 1.15 0.15
C LYS A 267 19.56 0.40 -0.88
N LEU A 268 18.50 1.02 -1.41
CA LEU A 268 17.48 0.30 -2.15
C LEU A 268 17.40 0.70 -3.64
N LYS A 269 18.02 1.80 -4.04
CA LYS A 269 17.97 2.29 -5.43
C LYS A 269 18.76 1.40 -6.39
N CYS A 270 18.20 1.18 -7.57
CA CYS A 270 18.89 0.56 -8.70
C CYS A 270 18.53 1.27 -10.02
N ASP A 271 19.03 0.80 -11.15
CA ASP A 271 18.86 1.44 -12.45
C ASP A 271 17.41 1.45 -12.99
N PHE A 272 16.50 0.74 -12.34
CA PHE A 272 15.09 0.63 -12.78
C PHE A 272 14.07 0.75 -11.65
N GLY A 273 14.46 1.31 -10.51
CA GLY A 273 13.58 1.62 -9.37
C GLY A 273 14.22 1.32 -8.02
N TYR A 274 13.42 0.85 -7.06
CA TYR A 274 13.84 0.55 -5.69
C TYR A 274 13.45 -0.87 -5.33
N VAL A 275 14.40 -1.65 -4.82
CA VAL A 275 14.13 -3.01 -4.37
C VAL A 275 13.30 -3.03 -3.09
N GLN A 276 12.45 -4.06 -2.94
CA GLN A 276 11.57 -4.18 -1.76
C GLN A 276 12.32 -4.42 -0.46
N CYS A 277 13.43 -5.16 -0.53
CA CYS A 277 14.34 -5.37 0.60
C CYS A 277 15.74 -5.68 0.12
N THR A 278 16.71 -5.48 0.98
CA THR A 278 18.10 -5.83 0.71
C THR A 278 18.84 -6.23 2.01
N PRO A 279 19.80 -7.21 1.95
CA PRO A 279 19.94 -8.18 0.86
C PRO A 279 18.71 -9.08 0.72
N SER A 280 18.49 -9.72 -0.42
CA SER A 280 17.41 -10.69 -0.59
C SER A 280 17.59 -11.88 0.34
N TYR A 281 16.47 -12.50 0.77
CA TYR A 281 16.53 -13.77 1.50
C TYR A 281 17.30 -14.81 0.69
N SER A 282 18.23 -15.47 1.34
CA SER A 282 19.18 -16.41 0.72
C SER A 282 18.89 -17.87 1.04
N LYS A 283 18.07 -18.13 2.07
CA LYS A 283 17.74 -19.47 2.57
C LYS A 283 16.26 -19.56 2.92
N PRO A 284 15.64 -20.73 2.70
CA PRO A 284 14.30 -21.02 3.18
C PRO A 284 14.16 -20.78 4.69
N ASN A 285 13.09 -20.08 5.09
CA ASN A 285 12.79 -19.79 6.49
C ASN A 285 11.27 -19.79 6.71
N ALA A 286 10.75 -20.82 7.36
CA ALA A 286 9.31 -20.95 7.63
C ALA A 286 8.80 -19.93 8.65
N HIS A 287 9.67 -19.34 9.48
CA HIS A 287 9.32 -18.29 10.44
C HIS A 287 9.03 -16.95 9.75
N ILE A 288 9.36 -16.84 8.48
CA ILE A 288 9.17 -15.62 7.68
C ILE A 288 8.03 -15.80 6.68
N GLY A 289 7.99 -16.93 5.98
CA GLY A 289 7.01 -17.24 4.95
C GLY A 289 7.63 -17.43 3.57
N ARG A 290 6.76 -17.46 2.55
CA ARG A 290 7.17 -17.82 1.18
C ARG A 290 8.19 -16.87 0.56
N ILE A 291 8.32 -15.63 1.05
CA ILE A 291 9.36 -14.71 0.58
C ILE A 291 10.76 -15.34 0.69
N ALA A 292 11.05 -16.07 1.76
CA ALA A 292 12.32 -16.73 1.97
C ALA A 292 12.53 -17.99 1.10
N TYR A 293 11.51 -18.41 0.34
CA TYR A 293 11.60 -19.52 -0.62
C TYR A 293 11.68 -19.05 -2.07
N PHE A 294 11.45 -17.78 -2.32
CA PHE A 294 11.66 -17.20 -3.64
C PHE A 294 13.15 -17.02 -3.92
N GLY A 295 13.55 -17.22 -5.16
CA GLY A 295 14.91 -16.89 -5.60
C GLY A 295 15.18 -15.39 -5.38
N LYS A 296 16.45 -15.04 -5.21
CA LYS A 296 16.88 -13.66 -5.05
C LYS A 296 16.44 -12.79 -6.23
N GLY A 297 15.90 -11.63 -5.94
CA GLY A 297 15.37 -10.70 -6.93
C GLY A 297 14.00 -11.09 -7.50
N LEU A 298 13.35 -12.18 -7.01
CA LEU A 298 12.03 -12.62 -7.48
C LEU A 298 10.91 -12.17 -6.54
N PHE A 299 9.80 -11.77 -7.10
CA PHE A 299 8.62 -11.33 -6.35
C PHE A 299 8.99 -10.33 -5.25
N GLU A 300 8.50 -10.46 -4.05
CA GLU A 300 8.82 -9.56 -2.93
C GLU A 300 10.24 -9.74 -2.39
N ASN A 301 10.95 -10.82 -2.79
CA ASN A 301 12.30 -11.09 -2.32
C ASN A 301 13.36 -10.28 -3.09
N GLY A 302 13.41 -8.97 -2.87
CA GLY A 302 14.40 -8.08 -3.46
C GLY A 302 14.15 -7.71 -4.93
N SER A 303 12.94 -7.92 -5.46
CA SER A 303 12.53 -7.35 -6.75
C SER A 303 12.31 -5.84 -6.64
N VAL A 304 12.27 -5.16 -7.77
CA VAL A 304 11.73 -3.81 -7.89
C VAL A 304 10.21 -3.92 -8.01
N TYR A 305 9.53 -3.83 -6.88
CA TYR A 305 8.07 -3.91 -6.84
C TYR A 305 7.50 -2.49 -7.04
N ASN A 306 6.98 -2.21 -8.23
CA ASN A 306 6.63 -0.86 -8.64
C ASN A 306 5.52 -0.22 -7.81
N HIS A 307 4.67 -1.01 -7.15
CA HIS A 307 3.70 -0.48 -6.21
C HIS A 307 4.40 0.16 -4.99
N GLY A 308 5.45 -0.46 -4.46
CA GLY A 308 6.30 0.13 -3.41
C GLY A 308 7.06 1.37 -3.90
N CYS A 309 7.53 1.36 -5.16
CA CYS A 309 8.15 2.54 -5.78
C CYS A 309 7.13 3.70 -5.92
N ALA A 310 5.84 3.40 -6.18
CA ALA A 310 4.80 4.42 -6.20
C ALA A 310 4.56 5.04 -4.81
N PHE A 311 4.62 4.25 -3.72
CA PHE A 311 4.62 4.79 -2.36
C PHE A 311 5.80 5.73 -2.11
N LYS A 312 6.98 5.35 -2.61
CA LYS A 312 8.19 6.18 -2.48
C LYS A 312 8.03 7.52 -3.19
N MET A 313 7.44 7.56 -4.39
CA MET A 313 7.16 8.83 -5.07
C MET A 313 6.27 9.76 -4.24
N VAL A 314 5.23 9.21 -3.62
CA VAL A 314 4.33 9.97 -2.74
C VAL A 314 5.07 10.47 -1.50
N ALA A 315 5.89 9.61 -0.88
CA ALA A 315 6.70 9.98 0.28
C ALA A 315 7.70 11.10 -0.05
N ASP A 316 8.38 11.02 -1.20
CA ASP A 316 9.28 12.09 -1.66
C ASP A 316 8.55 13.43 -1.84
N CYS A 317 7.36 13.42 -2.45
CA CYS A 317 6.60 14.66 -2.60
C CYS A 317 6.17 15.26 -1.25
N ILE A 318 5.78 14.43 -0.29
CA ILE A 318 5.43 14.87 1.06
C ILE A 318 6.64 15.52 1.74
N ALA A 319 7.82 14.91 1.59
CA ALA A 319 9.09 15.42 2.11
C ALA A 319 9.71 16.58 1.30
N GLY A 320 9.03 17.08 0.26
CA GLY A 320 9.52 18.17 -0.58
C GLY A 320 10.62 17.77 -1.58
N ARG A 321 10.78 16.47 -1.87
CA ARG A 321 11.82 15.89 -2.76
C ARG A 321 11.26 15.63 -4.18
N ALA A 322 10.69 16.63 -4.80
CA ALA A 322 9.99 16.50 -6.09
C ALA A 322 10.87 15.91 -7.21
N ASP A 323 12.15 16.23 -7.26
CA ASP A 323 13.09 15.70 -8.26
C ASP A 323 13.31 14.19 -8.08
N ASN A 324 13.43 13.70 -6.83
CA ASN A 324 13.55 12.27 -6.52
C ASN A 324 12.26 11.51 -6.89
N ALA A 325 11.09 12.09 -6.61
CA ALA A 325 9.81 11.52 -7.02
C ALA A 325 9.71 11.40 -8.54
N TYR A 326 10.08 12.44 -9.28
CA TYR A 326 10.09 12.42 -10.75
C TYR A 326 11.12 11.44 -11.30
N GLU A 327 12.32 11.38 -10.73
CA GLU A 327 13.33 10.37 -11.11
C GLU A 327 12.78 8.96 -10.91
N THR A 328 12.12 8.67 -9.78
CA THR A 328 11.50 7.37 -9.52
C THR A 328 10.48 7.00 -10.60
N LEU A 329 9.62 7.93 -11.01
CA LEU A 329 8.69 7.72 -12.13
C LEU A 329 9.42 7.33 -13.41
N LYS A 330 10.53 8.01 -13.74
CA LYS A 330 11.33 7.72 -14.94
C LYS A 330 12.08 6.39 -14.85
N LEU A 331 12.57 6.01 -13.67
CA LEU A 331 13.22 4.70 -13.45
C LEU A 331 12.25 3.53 -13.66
N MET A 332 10.99 3.66 -13.17
CA MET A 332 9.96 2.62 -13.32
C MET A 332 9.37 2.55 -14.75
N SER A 333 9.57 3.61 -15.55
CA SER A 333 8.96 3.70 -16.87
C SER A 333 9.44 2.60 -17.81
N PRO A 334 8.55 2.01 -18.64
CA PRO A 334 8.96 1.11 -19.74
C PRO A 334 9.97 1.71 -20.71
N ASN A 335 10.04 3.05 -20.75
CA ASN A 335 10.95 3.79 -21.62
C ASN A 335 12.23 4.25 -20.89
N ASN A 336 12.53 3.72 -19.71
CA ASN A 336 13.78 3.96 -19.02
C ASN A 336 14.96 3.51 -19.89
N PRO A 337 15.91 4.39 -20.26
CA PRO A 337 17.03 4.04 -21.14
C PRO A 337 18.00 3.02 -20.50
N LYS A 338 18.01 2.90 -19.16
CA LYS A 338 18.81 1.90 -18.44
C LYS A 338 18.14 0.53 -18.36
N ASN A 339 16.80 0.47 -18.54
CA ASN A 339 16.02 -0.77 -18.60
C ASN A 339 14.93 -0.65 -19.67
N PRO A 340 15.29 -0.53 -20.95
CA PRO A 340 14.32 -0.29 -22.01
C PRO A 340 13.41 -1.51 -22.22
N TYR A 341 12.20 -1.26 -22.76
CA TYR A 341 11.21 -2.30 -23.00
C TYR A 341 11.71 -3.47 -23.85
N GLN A 342 12.73 -3.28 -24.69
CA GLN A 342 13.37 -4.35 -25.46
C GLN A 342 14.14 -5.34 -24.56
N HIS A 343 14.62 -4.87 -23.40
CA HIS A 343 15.27 -5.70 -22.38
C HIS A 343 14.25 -6.21 -21.37
N SER A 344 13.46 -5.32 -20.82
CA SER A 344 12.52 -5.69 -19.76
C SER A 344 11.36 -6.57 -20.24
N GLY A 345 11.00 -6.51 -21.52
CA GLY A 345 9.87 -7.25 -22.09
C GLY A 345 8.50 -6.67 -21.73
N VAL A 346 8.45 -5.52 -21.03
CA VAL A 346 7.18 -4.84 -20.74
C VAL A 346 6.69 -4.10 -21.99
N GLU A 347 5.39 -3.97 -22.14
CA GLU A 347 4.81 -3.13 -23.19
C GLU A 347 5.22 -1.66 -22.97
N PRO A 348 5.61 -0.92 -24.03
CA PRO A 348 6.22 0.40 -23.89
C PRO A 348 5.27 1.49 -23.36
N TYR A 349 4.07 1.14 -22.99
CA TYR A 349 3.02 2.02 -22.47
C TYR A 349 2.31 1.47 -21.22
N ALA A 350 2.65 0.25 -20.77
CA ALA A 350 2.02 -0.36 -19.61
C ALA A 350 2.82 -0.09 -18.33
N THR A 351 2.13 0.19 -17.25
CA THR A 351 2.71 0.16 -15.90
C THR A 351 2.80 -1.29 -15.44
N THR A 352 3.97 -1.71 -14.99
CA THR A 352 4.17 -3.08 -14.52
C THR A 352 4.01 -3.22 -13.01
N ASN A 353 3.73 -4.43 -12.57
CA ASN A 353 3.70 -4.78 -11.15
C ASN A 353 5.12 -4.80 -10.57
N MET A 354 6.04 -5.49 -11.25
CA MET A 354 7.43 -5.58 -10.79
C MET A 354 8.41 -5.88 -11.93
N TYR A 355 9.67 -5.51 -11.69
CA TYR A 355 10.83 -6.00 -12.42
C TYR A 355 11.64 -6.94 -11.53
N LEU A 356 12.24 -7.98 -12.10
CA LEU A 356 13.19 -8.83 -11.39
C LEU A 356 14.36 -7.97 -10.87
N GLY A 357 14.69 -8.15 -9.59
CA GLY A 357 15.67 -7.31 -8.90
C GLY A 357 17.11 -7.54 -9.37
N PRO A 358 18.05 -6.66 -8.98
CA PRO A 358 19.47 -6.76 -9.36
C PRO A 358 20.13 -8.07 -8.95
N GLU A 359 19.68 -8.70 -7.85
CA GLU A 359 20.21 -9.99 -7.40
C GLU A 359 19.72 -11.20 -8.23
N CYS A 360 18.80 -11.00 -9.19
CA CYS A 360 18.45 -11.99 -10.19
C CYS A 360 19.43 -11.93 -11.37
N GLU A 361 20.62 -12.49 -11.20
CA GLU A 361 21.82 -12.29 -12.03
C GLU A 361 21.60 -12.38 -13.56
N LEU A 362 20.75 -13.31 -14.01
CA LEU A 362 20.55 -13.55 -15.44
C LEU A 362 19.40 -12.75 -16.06
N ARG A 363 18.48 -12.25 -15.24
CA ARG A 363 17.21 -11.70 -15.69
C ARG A 363 16.84 -10.37 -15.01
N ALA A 364 17.81 -9.71 -14.36
CA ALA A 364 17.58 -8.43 -13.70
C ALA A 364 16.95 -7.42 -14.65
N GLY A 365 15.88 -6.75 -14.19
CA GLY A 365 15.13 -5.78 -14.99
C GLY A 365 14.05 -6.37 -15.89
N GLU A 366 13.94 -7.71 -16.06
CA GLU A 366 12.82 -8.29 -16.81
C GLU A 366 11.51 -8.18 -16.04
N VAL A 367 10.40 -7.93 -16.75
CA VAL A 367 9.06 -7.90 -16.18
C VAL A 367 8.53 -9.29 -15.83
N THR A 368 7.80 -9.41 -14.74
CA THR A 368 7.09 -10.64 -14.39
C THR A 368 5.59 -10.53 -14.57
N SER A 369 5.01 -9.35 -14.42
CA SER A 369 3.58 -9.10 -14.52
C SER A 369 3.34 -7.64 -14.91
N SER A 370 2.49 -7.42 -15.89
CA SER A 370 2.06 -6.09 -16.33
C SER A 370 0.53 -5.98 -16.31
N TRP A 371 -0.03 -4.79 -16.58
CA TRP A 371 -1.45 -4.44 -16.67
C TRP A 371 -2.23 -4.52 -15.36
N THR A 372 -2.32 -5.66 -14.71
CA THR A 372 -3.14 -5.86 -13.50
C THR A 372 -2.30 -5.62 -12.24
N THR A 373 -2.24 -4.38 -11.78
CA THR A 373 -1.38 -3.95 -10.69
C THR A 373 -1.95 -2.74 -9.95
N GLY A 374 -1.81 -2.69 -8.62
CA GLY A 374 -2.11 -1.51 -7.82
C GLY A 374 -1.19 -0.32 -8.08
N THR A 375 -0.04 -0.55 -8.71
CA THR A 375 0.89 0.51 -9.13
C THR A 375 0.20 1.62 -9.91
N THR A 376 -0.71 1.24 -10.81
CA THR A 376 -1.35 2.17 -11.76
C THR A 376 -2.15 3.26 -11.06
N SER A 377 -2.98 2.88 -10.09
CA SER A 377 -3.81 3.82 -9.32
C SER A 377 -2.94 4.79 -8.51
N TRP A 378 -1.88 4.28 -7.90
CA TRP A 378 -0.94 5.11 -7.15
C TRP A 378 -0.12 6.05 -8.03
N VAL A 379 0.33 5.60 -9.21
CA VAL A 379 1.03 6.46 -10.18
C VAL A 379 0.10 7.55 -10.72
N PHE A 380 -1.16 7.22 -11.01
CA PHE A 380 -2.12 8.22 -11.47
C PHE A 380 -2.36 9.28 -10.39
N ARG A 381 -2.63 8.86 -9.15
CA ARG A 381 -2.79 9.77 -8.01
C ARG A 381 -1.53 10.60 -7.75
N TYR A 382 -0.35 9.98 -7.84
CA TYR A 382 0.91 10.71 -7.74
C TYR A 382 0.98 11.85 -8.76
N ILE A 383 0.66 11.58 -10.03
CA ILE A 383 0.71 12.61 -11.07
C ILE A 383 -0.29 13.73 -10.76
N ILE A 384 -1.53 13.42 -10.43
CA ILE A 384 -2.58 14.42 -10.24
C ILE A 384 -2.43 15.15 -8.89
N GLU A 385 -2.34 14.41 -7.80
CA GLU A 385 -2.44 14.96 -6.44
C GLU A 385 -1.13 15.55 -5.93
N TYR A 386 0.00 14.95 -6.29
CA TYR A 386 1.30 15.31 -5.73
C TYR A 386 2.20 16.04 -6.71
N MET A 387 2.32 15.57 -7.95
CA MET A 387 3.16 16.22 -8.97
C MET A 387 2.52 17.52 -9.48
N LEU A 388 1.20 17.51 -9.76
CA LEU A 388 0.45 18.68 -10.24
C LEU A 388 -0.20 19.47 -9.08
N GLY A 389 -0.30 18.91 -7.89
CA GLY A 389 -0.86 19.57 -6.72
C GLY A 389 -2.37 19.81 -6.79
N ILE A 390 -3.10 19.00 -7.56
CA ILE A 390 -4.56 19.10 -7.70
C ILE A 390 -5.19 18.19 -6.64
N ARG A 391 -5.78 18.82 -5.62
CA ARG A 391 -6.44 18.15 -4.48
C ARG A 391 -7.75 18.82 -4.17
#